data_6080ce2c501b2960a0f3dff026a39cff
#
_entry.id   6080ce2c501b2960a0f3dff026a39cff
#
_cell.length_a   1.000
_cell.length_b   1.000
_cell.length_c   1.000
_cell.angle_alpha   90.00
_cell.angle_beta   90.00
_cell.angle_gamma   90.00
#
_symmetry.space_group_name_H-M   'P 1'
#
loop_
_entity.id
_entity.type
_entity.pdbx_description
1 polymer ?
#
loop_
_entity_poly.entity_id
_entity_poly.type
_entity_poly.pdbx_seq_one_letter_code
_entity_poly.pdbx_strand_id
1 'polypeptide(L)'
;MKKYDDGIVYLKEYGKINLKLKEYMVEHKITRNALAKRVNTRFEVIDKWYNNRIENIDLDILARICFVLSCDINDILKYEKPDE
;
A
#
# COMPACT_ATOMS: atom_id res chain seq x y z
N MET A 1 10.99 -12.04 20.00
CA MET A 1 9.87 -11.11 19.77
C MET A 1 10.03 -9.86 20.61
N LYS A 2 9.75 -8.73 20.02
CA LYS A 2 9.92 -7.49 20.73
C LYS A 2 8.84 -7.30 21.78
N LYS A 3 9.24 -6.91 22.96
CA LYS A 3 8.29 -6.65 24.01
C LYS A 3 7.61 -5.29 23.80
N TYR A 4 6.34 -5.25 24.08
CA TYR A 4 5.59 -4.02 24.07
C TYR A 4 6.07 -3.13 25.18
N ASP A 5 6.29 -1.85 24.92
CA ASP A 5 6.69 -0.94 25.97
C ASP A 5 5.88 0.34 25.90
N ASP A 6 6.00 1.16 26.91
CA ASP A 6 5.22 2.38 27.05
C ASP A 6 5.93 3.61 26.49
N GLY A 7 7.01 3.38 25.76
CA GLY A 7 7.79 4.50 25.27
C GLY A 7 7.10 5.26 24.17
N ILE A 8 7.48 6.53 24.06
CA ILE A 8 7.00 7.37 22.98
C ILE A 8 7.78 7.01 21.71
N VAL A 9 7.07 6.99 20.58
CA VAL A 9 7.71 6.72 19.32
C VAL A 9 8.52 7.92 18.87
N TYR A 10 9.79 7.69 18.61
CA TYR A 10 10.69 8.72 18.11
C TYR A 10 10.93 8.55 16.63
N LEU A 11 11.28 9.66 15.99
CA LEU A 11 11.55 9.66 14.57
C LEU A 11 12.65 8.65 14.24
N LYS A 12 12.40 7.83 13.24
CA LYS A 12 13.34 6.85 12.71
C LYS A 12 13.61 5.65 13.60
N GLU A 13 12.89 5.54 14.70
CA GLU A 13 13.01 4.34 15.53
C GLU A 13 12.00 3.27 15.16
N TYR A 14 11.12 3.58 14.26
CA TYR A 14 10.12 2.63 13.79
C TYR A 14 10.33 2.35 12.30
N GLY A 15 9.69 1.33 11.82
CA GLY A 15 9.78 0.96 10.43
C GLY A 15 8.88 1.82 9.54
N LYS A 16 8.48 1.27 8.44
CA LYS A 16 7.62 1.98 7.51
C LYS A 16 6.64 1.03 6.84
N ILE A 17 5.57 1.60 6.34
CA ILE A 17 4.61 0.85 5.55
C ILE A 17 4.97 1.06 4.08
N ASN A 18 5.14 -0.03 3.37
CA ASN A 18 5.37 0.02 1.93
C ASN A 18 4.17 -0.50 1.18
N LEU A 19 3.86 0.19 0.10
CA LEU A 19 2.84 -0.29 -0.83
C LEU A 19 3.50 -1.24 -1.82
N LYS A 20 2.90 -2.40 -1.98
CA LYS A 20 3.39 -3.42 -2.89
C LYS A 20 2.49 -3.54 -4.12
N LEU A 21 1.71 -2.51 -4.37
CA LEU A 21 0.77 -2.54 -5.48
C LEU A 21 1.48 -2.69 -6.82
N LYS A 22 2.59 -1.99 -7.00
CA LYS A 22 3.35 -2.07 -8.24
C LYS A 22 3.77 -3.51 -8.55
N GLU A 23 4.34 -4.18 -7.56
CA GLU A 23 4.81 -5.55 -7.73
C GLU A 23 3.66 -6.48 -8.10
N TYR A 24 2.53 -6.31 -7.41
CA TYR A 24 1.35 -7.12 -7.69
C TYR A 24 0.83 -6.88 -9.10
N MET A 25 0.75 -5.61 -9.50
CA MET A 25 0.24 -5.26 -10.82
C MET A 25 1.15 -5.75 -11.93
N VAL A 26 2.46 -5.63 -11.74
CA VAL A 26 3.43 -6.10 -12.74
C VAL A 26 3.31 -7.61 -12.89
N GLU A 27 3.24 -8.32 -11.77
CA GLU A 27 3.12 -9.77 -11.80
C GLU A 27 1.87 -10.22 -12.53
N HIS A 28 0.76 -9.51 -12.34
CA HIS A 28 -0.52 -9.88 -12.93
C HIS A 28 -0.82 -9.14 -14.23
N LYS A 29 0.16 -8.39 -14.74
CA LYS A 29 0.05 -7.68 -16.03
C LYS A 29 -1.13 -6.72 -16.08
N ILE A 30 -1.30 -5.95 -15.01
CA ILE A 30 -2.38 -4.96 -14.89
C ILE A 30 -1.79 -3.57 -15.05
N THR A 31 -2.36 -2.77 -15.95
CA THR A 31 -1.87 -1.40 -16.15
C THR A 31 -2.55 -0.45 -15.17
N ARG A 32 -1.87 0.68 -14.91
CA ARG A 32 -2.43 1.70 -14.01
C ARG A 32 -3.73 2.28 -14.55
N ASN A 33 -3.81 2.49 -15.85
CA ASN A 33 -5.04 2.99 -16.46
C ASN A 33 -6.19 2.03 -16.28
N ALA A 34 -5.94 0.75 -16.51
CA ALA A 34 -6.98 -0.26 -16.37
C ALA A 34 -7.47 -0.33 -14.93
N LEU A 35 -6.55 -0.31 -13.97
CA LEU A 35 -6.94 -0.37 -12.57
C LEU A 35 -7.74 0.87 -12.17
N ALA A 36 -7.29 2.06 -12.59
CA ALA A 36 -7.99 3.29 -12.25
C ALA A 36 -9.44 3.26 -12.74
N LYS A 37 -9.65 2.77 -13.95
CA LYS A 37 -11.01 2.65 -14.49
C LYS A 37 -11.84 1.66 -13.68
N ARG A 38 -11.25 0.53 -13.34
CA ARG A 38 -12.00 -0.52 -12.65
C ARG A 38 -12.35 -0.13 -11.23
N VAL A 39 -11.49 0.60 -10.55
CA VAL A 39 -11.81 1.07 -9.20
C VAL A 39 -12.56 2.40 -9.21
N ASN A 40 -12.84 2.92 -10.39
CA ASN A 40 -13.61 4.16 -10.58
C ASN A 40 -12.95 5.35 -9.87
N THR A 41 -11.69 5.56 -10.19
CA THR A 41 -10.96 6.71 -9.66
C THR A 41 -10.06 7.28 -10.76
N ARG A 42 -9.43 8.41 -10.47
CA ARG A 42 -8.57 9.05 -11.46
C ARG A 42 -7.21 8.36 -11.53
N PHE A 43 -6.60 8.46 -12.70
CA PHE A 43 -5.29 7.87 -12.93
C PHE A 43 -4.27 8.32 -11.89
N GLU A 44 -4.28 9.62 -11.56
CA GLU A 44 -3.29 10.18 -10.63
C GLU A 44 -3.36 9.50 -9.26
N VAL A 45 -4.54 9.09 -8.84
CA VAL A 45 -4.70 8.40 -7.57
C VAL A 45 -3.96 7.06 -7.60
N ILE A 46 -4.22 6.27 -8.64
CA ILE A 46 -3.58 4.96 -8.77
C ILE A 46 -2.09 5.12 -9.01
N ASP A 47 -1.68 6.15 -9.73
CA ASP A 47 -0.26 6.40 -9.99
C ASP A 47 0.50 6.65 -8.68
N LYS A 48 -0.08 7.39 -7.76
CA LYS A 48 0.55 7.62 -6.46
C LYS A 48 0.68 6.33 -5.66
N TRP A 49 -0.37 5.50 -5.69
CA TRP A 49 -0.33 4.19 -5.05
C TRP A 49 0.74 3.31 -5.67
N TYR A 50 0.78 3.29 -6.99
CA TYR A 50 1.75 2.48 -7.74
C TYR A 50 3.18 2.85 -7.40
N ASN A 51 3.45 4.13 -7.27
CA ASN A 51 4.80 4.64 -7.02
C ASN A 51 5.12 4.81 -5.52
N ASN A 52 4.25 4.30 -4.66
CA ASN A 52 4.48 4.33 -3.21
C ASN A 52 4.66 5.76 -2.69
N ARG A 53 3.84 6.69 -3.18
CA ARG A 53 3.94 8.11 -2.85
C ARG A 53 2.74 8.64 -2.09
N ILE A 54 1.99 7.76 -1.41
CA ILE A 54 0.88 8.23 -0.58
C ILE A 54 1.33 8.30 0.86
N GLU A 55 0.83 9.29 1.57
CA GLU A 55 1.13 9.46 2.99
C GLU A 55 -0.03 9.03 3.85
N ASN A 56 -1.24 9.21 3.33
CA ASN A 56 -2.45 8.81 4.03
C ASN A 56 -3.23 7.87 3.14
N ILE A 57 -3.73 6.79 3.72
CA ILE A 57 -4.48 5.80 2.96
C ILE A 57 -5.96 6.11 3.03
N ASP A 58 -6.57 6.21 1.85
CA ASP A 58 -8.02 6.24 1.74
C ASP A 58 -8.51 4.81 1.81
N LEU A 59 -9.20 4.47 2.89
CA LEU A 59 -9.65 3.09 3.11
C LEU A 59 -10.64 2.63 2.05
N ASP A 60 -11.43 3.54 1.50
CA ASP A 60 -12.37 3.17 0.45
C ASP A 60 -11.63 2.77 -0.82
N ILE A 61 -10.62 3.53 -1.20
CA ILE A 61 -9.80 3.18 -2.36
C ILE A 61 -9.10 1.84 -2.13
N LEU A 62 -8.56 1.63 -0.93
CA LEU A 62 -7.92 0.35 -0.60
C LEU A 62 -8.91 -0.80 -0.74
N ALA A 63 -10.13 -0.62 -0.24
CA ALA A 63 -11.16 -1.65 -0.35
C ALA A 63 -11.50 -1.95 -1.80
N ARG A 64 -11.61 -0.90 -2.63
CA ARG A 64 -11.91 -1.10 -4.04
C ARG A 64 -10.79 -1.84 -4.76
N ILE A 65 -9.54 -1.50 -4.45
CA ILE A 65 -8.39 -2.16 -5.05
C ILE A 65 -8.41 -3.66 -4.68
N CYS A 66 -8.60 -3.96 -3.40
CA CYS A 66 -8.65 -5.35 -2.96
C CYS A 66 -9.78 -6.11 -3.65
N PHE A 67 -10.93 -5.47 -3.78
CA PHE A 67 -12.08 -6.11 -4.43
C PHE A 67 -11.79 -6.38 -5.91
N VAL A 68 -11.30 -5.36 -6.62
CA VAL A 68 -11.04 -5.47 -8.05
C VAL A 68 -9.96 -6.49 -8.35
N LEU A 69 -8.91 -6.52 -7.53
CA LEU A 69 -7.79 -7.44 -7.75
C LEU A 69 -8.00 -8.79 -7.08
N SER A 70 -9.08 -8.95 -6.32
CA SER A 70 -9.38 -10.18 -5.57
C SER A 70 -8.18 -10.60 -4.71
N CYS A 71 -7.65 -9.64 -3.96
CA CYS A 71 -6.49 -9.89 -3.13
C CYS A 71 -6.75 -9.42 -1.70
N ASP A 72 -5.85 -9.80 -0.81
CA ASP A 72 -5.89 -9.39 0.58
C ASP A 72 -5.06 -8.13 0.79
N ILE A 73 -5.27 -7.48 1.94
CA ILE A 73 -4.52 -6.29 2.29
C ILE A 73 -3.02 -6.56 2.30
N ASN A 74 -2.58 -7.71 2.81
CA ASN A 74 -1.14 -8.01 2.86
C ASN A 74 -0.53 -8.28 1.49
N ASP A 75 -1.32 -8.41 0.46
CA ASP A 75 -0.76 -8.44 -0.90
C ASP A 75 -0.37 -7.05 -1.37
N ILE A 76 -0.92 -6.01 -0.73
CA ILE A 76 -0.77 -4.63 -1.15
C ILE A 76 0.09 -3.82 -0.17
N LEU A 77 -0.03 -4.11 1.13
CA LEU A 77 0.65 -3.36 2.17
C LEU A 77 1.59 -4.25 2.95
N LYS A 78 2.73 -3.70 3.33
CA LYS A 78 3.68 -4.41 4.18
C LYS A 78 4.34 -3.46 5.14
N TYR A 79 4.41 -3.86 6.41
CA TYR A 79 5.20 -3.14 7.39
C TYR A 79 6.63 -3.68 7.35
N GLU A 80 7.57 -2.79 7.17
CA GLU A 80 8.99 -3.13 7.19
C GLU A 80 9.62 -2.62 8.46
N LYS A 81 10.21 -3.52 9.22
CA LYS A 81 10.83 -3.18 10.47
C LYS A 81 12.06 -2.29 10.24
N PRO A 82 12.42 -1.47 11.23
CA PRO A 82 13.64 -0.67 11.09
C PRO A 82 14.86 -1.57 11.10
N ASP A 83 15.93 -1.08 10.51
CA ASP A 83 17.21 -1.77 10.58
C ASP A 83 17.72 -1.80 12.02
N GLU A 84 18.42 -2.85 12.36
CA GLU A 84 18.96 -2.98 13.70
C GLU A 84 20.45 -2.81 13.74
#